data_58fd586b5c0b4348ba9046cadc4870f0
#
_entry.id   58fd586b5c0b4348ba9046cadc4870f0
#
_cell.length_a   1.000
_cell.length_b   1.000
_cell.length_c   1.000
_cell.angle_alpha   90.00
_cell.angle_beta   90.00
_cell.angle_gamma   90.00
#
_symmetry.space_group_name_H-M   'P 1'
#
loop_
_entity.id
_entity.type
_entity.pdbx_description
1 polymer ?
#
loop_
_entity_poly.entity_id
_entity_poly.type
_entity_poly.pdbx_seq_one_letter_code
_entity_poly.pdbx_strand_id
1 'polypeptide(L)'
;MKDKLKFSRNLSLTGWLVVCLSVLQIFESLVVMFVNLFTQIPRVVDDTQKTLLSNLEQELSKRGSSLLDVLNQFEVFQLALLIIMSFFIISLFQNLKGYLNGVHKLFELDLYIVIMIFSNLFLIMTSVLLFLIGNQGIIEDMVETISMILVLVYLCFGMGFYIKFNSLKVDFFGFKKHIFYLGISYIIFNLLRMFVQYSQSNIFTVIHILYFLVSLSYWIYWSMFFFKSSQSLRER
;
A
#
# COMPACT_ATOMS: atom_id res chain seq x y z
N MET A 1 -33.62 11.46 4.06
CA MET A 1 -33.27 11.38 2.62
C MET A 1 -31.95 12.09 2.30
N LYS A 2 -31.75 13.36 2.72
CA LYS A 2 -30.50 14.11 2.47
C LYS A 2 -29.22 13.41 2.99
N ASP A 3 -29.27 12.80 4.17
CA ASP A 3 -28.09 12.11 4.76
C ASP A 3 -27.71 10.86 3.96
N LYS A 4 -28.68 10.08 3.46
CA LYS A 4 -28.39 8.90 2.64
C LYS A 4 -27.70 9.27 1.33
N LEU A 5 -28.14 10.35 0.67
CA LEU A 5 -27.50 10.85 -0.54
C LEU A 5 -26.07 11.34 -0.29
N LYS A 6 -25.83 12.00 0.87
CA LYS A 6 -24.50 12.41 1.28
C LYS A 6 -23.57 11.21 1.48
N PHE A 7 -24.04 10.17 2.18
CA PHE A 7 -23.27 8.93 2.36
C PHE A 7 -23.00 8.21 1.04
N SER A 8 -24.00 8.10 0.16
CA SER A 8 -23.82 7.50 -1.16
C SER A 8 -22.76 8.23 -1.98
N ARG A 9 -22.78 9.58 -1.99
CA ARG A 9 -21.75 10.37 -2.70
C ARG A 9 -20.36 10.16 -2.11
N ASN A 10 -20.23 10.15 -0.79
CA ASN A 10 -18.94 9.91 -0.12
C ASN A 10 -18.39 8.51 -0.44
N LEU A 11 -19.25 7.48 -0.45
CA LEU A 11 -18.84 6.12 -0.81
C LEU A 11 -18.38 6.03 -2.26
N SER A 12 -19.09 6.68 -3.19
CA SER A 12 -18.67 6.75 -4.60
C SER A 12 -17.31 7.42 -4.75
N LEU A 13 -17.09 8.56 -4.07
CA LEU A 13 -15.79 9.24 -4.05
C LEU A 13 -14.70 8.35 -3.45
N THR A 14 -15.01 7.61 -2.38
CA THR A 14 -14.05 6.65 -1.79
C THR A 14 -13.74 5.52 -2.77
N GLY A 15 -14.72 5.02 -3.52
CA GLY A 15 -14.49 4.04 -4.59
C GLY A 15 -13.48 4.54 -5.63
N TRP A 16 -13.64 5.78 -6.10
CA TRP A 16 -12.69 6.41 -7.03
C TRP A 16 -11.31 6.62 -6.39
N LEU A 17 -11.26 7.02 -5.12
CA LEU A 17 -10.00 7.14 -4.38
C LEU A 17 -9.24 5.80 -4.33
N VAL A 18 -9.95 4.68 -4.14
CA VAL A 18 -9.36 3.34 -4.20
C VAL A 18 -8.83 3.00 -5.60
N VAL A 19 -9.55 3.40 -6.66
CA VAL A 19 -9.05 3.24 -8.04
C VAL A 19 -7.77 4.04 -8.25
N CYS A 20 -7.72 5.28 -7.80
CA CYS A 20 -6.49 6.09 -7.86
C CYS A 20 -5.34 5.44 -7.08
N LEU A 21 -5.63 4.91 -5.89
CA LEU A 21 -4.64 4.18 -5.08
C LEU A 21 -4.09 2.96 -5.83
N SER A 22 -4.97 2.20 -6.52
CA SER A 22 -4.55 1.07 -7.35
C SER A 22 -3.59 1.48 -8.47
N VAL A 23 -3.89 2.60 -9.14
CA VAL A 23 -3.04 3.14 -10.21
C VAL A 23 -1.68 3.59 -9.66
N LEU A 24 -1.66 4.28 -8.52
CA LEU A 24 -0.42 4.70 -7.87
C LEU A 24 0.45 3.50 -7.47
N GLN A 25 -0.18 2.42 -7.00
CA GLN A 25 0.55 1.21 -6.62
C GLN A 25 1.12 0.46 -7.83
N ILE A 26 0.38 0.44 -8.96
CA ILE A 26 0.92 -0.06 -10.24
C ILE A 26 2.18 0.72 -10.60
N PHE A 27 2.10 2.02 -10.52
CA PHE A 27 3.22 2.90 -10.86
C PHE A 27 4.41 2.70 -9.92
N GLU A 28 4.20 2.65 -8.60
CA GLU A 28 5.24 2.34 -7.61
C GLU A 28 5.91 1.00 -7.91
N SER A 29 5.12 -0.05 -8.15
CA SER A 29 5.65 -1.39 -8.46
C SER A 29 6.50 -1.40 -9.73
N LEU A 30 6.09 -0.68 -10.78
CA LEU A 30 6.87 -0.55 -12.01
C LEU A 30 8.20 0.19 -11.77
N VAL A 31 8.16 1.27 -10.99
CA VAL A 31 9.37 2.04 -10.62
C VAL A 31 10.34 1.16 -9.83
N VAL A 32 9.86 0.44 -8.81
CA VAL A 32 10.68 -0.48 -8.00
C VAL A 32 11.28 -1.59 -8.86
N MET A 33 10.49 -2.21 -9.74
CA MET A 33 11.01 -3.21 -10.67
C MET A 33 12.10 -2.64 -11.59
N PHE A 34 11.88 -1.44 -12.12
CA PHE A 34 12.85 -0.76 -12.98
C PHE A 34 14.15 -0.48 -12.23
N VAL A 35 14.08 0.13 -11.04
CA VAL A 35 15.27 0.41 -10.22
C VAL A 35 16.02 -0.86 -9.87
N ASN A 36 15.31 -1.94 -9.47
CA ASN A 36 15.95 -3.21 -9.14
C ASN A 36 16.62 -3.87 -10.35
N LEU A 37 16.04 -3.77 -11.55
CA LEU A 37 16.72 -4.22 -12.77
C LEU A 37 18.06 -3.50 -12.96
N PHE A 38 18.12 -2.20 -12.73
CA PHE A 38 19.36 -1.43 -12.89
C PHE A 38 20.36 -1.65 -11.75
N THR A 39 19.90 -1.85 -10.51
CA THR A 39 20.78 -2.07 -9.34
C THR A 39 21.30 -3.50 -9.24
N GLN A 40 20.60 -4.50 -9.79
CA GLN A 40 21.05 -5.89 -9.79
C GLN A 40 21.99 -6.22 -10.97
N ILE A 41 21.98 -5.42 -12.03
CA ILE A 41 22.89 -5.56 -13.17
C ILE A 41 24.36 -5.66 -12.72
N PRO A 42 24.89 -4.91 -11.74
CA PRO A 42 26.30 -5.02 -11.36
C PRO A 42 26.71 -6.34 -10.69
N ARG A 43 25.77 -7.16 -10.22
CA ARG A 43 26.10 -8.39 -9.46
C ARG A 43 26.25 -9.66 -10.32
N VAL A 44 25.80 -9.63 -11.56
CA VAL A 44 25.82 -10.82 -12.49
C VAL A 44 26.34 -10.38 -13.86
N VAL A 45 27.37 -9.53 -13.89
CA VAL A 45 27.72 -8.81 -15.11
C VAL A 45 28.66 -9.62 -15.99
N ASP A 46 28.15 -10.12 -17.10
CA ASP A 46 28.88 -10.41 -18.32
C ASP A 46 29.43 -9.09 -18.94
N ASP A 47 30.58 -9.15 -19.64
CA ASP A 47 31.27 -7.94 -20.14
C ASP A 47 30.41 -6.99 -20.99
N THR A 48 29.37 -7.49 -21.62
CA THR A 48 28.39 -6.69 -22.38
C THR A 48 27.60 -5.71 -21.53
N GLN A 49 27.30 -6.06 -20.27
CA GLN A 49 26.52 -5.22 -19.36
C GLN A 49 27.38 -4.14 -18.71
N LYS A 50 28.69 -4.39 -18.50
CA LYS A 50 29.65 -3.36 -18.07
C LYS A 50 29.71 -2.22 -19.08
N THR A 51 29.67 -2.57 -20.37
CA THR A 51 29.69 -1.59 -21.44
C THR A 51 28.41 -0.74 -21.48
N LEU A 52 27.25 -1.36 -21.20
CA LEU A 52 25.97 -0.63 -21.09
C LEU A 52 25.95 0.34 -19.89
N LEU A 53 26.43 -0.09 -18.72
CA LEU A 53 26.50 0.76 -17.53
C LEU A 53 27.48 1.93 -17.72
N SER A 54 28.66 1.67 -18.27
CA SER A 54 29.65 2.71 -18.58
C SER A 54 29.14 3.72 -19.61
N ASN A 55 28.37 3.25 -20.60
CA ASN A 55 27.74 4.14 -21.59
C ASN A 55 26.64 4.99 -20.94
N LEU A 56 25.86 4.44 -19.99
CA LEU A 56 24.80 5.15 -19.27
C LEU A 56 25.38 6.19 -18.31
N GLU A 57 26.45 5.85 -17.57
CA GLU A 57 27.21 6.80 -16.75
C GLU A 57 27.82 7.92 -17.59
N GLN A 58 28.35 7.61 -18.76
CA GLN A 58 28.89 8.59 -19.68
C GLN A 58 27.81 9.54 -20.24
N GLU A 59 26.63 9.02 -20.55
CA GLU A 59 25.48 9.83 -21.00
C GLU A 59 24.94 10.72 -19.88
N LEU A 60 24.83 10.20 -18.65
CA LEU A 60 24.42 10.97 -17.48
C LEU A 60 25.44 12.07 -17.12
N SER A 61 26.73 11.74 -17.19
CA SER A 61 27.82 12.70 -16.98
C SER A 61 27.80 13.83 -18.01
N LYS A 62 27.48 13.55 -19.26
CA LYS A 62 27.29 14.59 -20.30
C LYS A 62 26.12 15.53 -19.98
N ARG A 63 25.13 15.07 -19.22
CA ARG A 63 23.97 15.86 -18.78
C ARG A 63 24.20 16.56 -17.43
N GLY A 64 25.38 16.43 -16.82
CA GLY A 64 25.72 17.02 -15.52
C GLY A 64 25.02 16.33 -14.33
N SER A 65 24.52 15.12 -14.51
CA SER A 65 23.93 14.31 -13.45
C SER A 65 24.76 13.04 -13.24
N SER A 66 24.92 12.63 -11.98
CA SER A 66 25.51 11.33 -11.63
C SER A 66 24.43 10.26 -11.51
N LEU A 67 24.82 9.00 -11.63
CA LEU A 67 23.90 7.87 -11.35
C LEU A 67 23.37 7.96 -9.90
N LEU A 68 24.20 8.44 -8.98
CA LEU A 68 23.83 8.67 -7.58
C LEU A 68 22.73 9.71 -7.44
N ASP A 69 22.79 10.82 -8.21
CA ASP A 69 21.76 11.86 -8.18
C ASP A 69 20.41 11.34 -8.67
N VAL A 70 20.44 10.48 -9.69
CA VAL A 70 19.22 9.83 -10.21
C VAL A 70 18.63 8.87 -9.17
N LEU A 71 19.46 8.07 -8.50
CA LEU A 71 19.00 7.16 -7.45
C LEU A 71 18.40 7.93 -6.26
N ASN A 72 19.06 8.98 -5.80
CA ASN A 72 18.54 9.85 -4.73
C ASN A 72 17.18 10.48 -5.12
N GLN A 73 17.02 10.93 -6.36
CA GLN A 73 15.73 11.44 -6.84
C GLN A 73 14.64 10.36 -6.83
N PHE A 74 14.98 9.11 -7.14
CA PHE A 74 14.05 7.99 -7.05
C PHE A 74 13.62 7.70 -5.62
N GLU A 75 14.52 7.74 -4.64
CA GLU A 75 14.21 7.55 -3.22
C GLU A 75 13.24 8.62 -2.71
N VAL A 76 13.51 9.90 -3.03
CA VAL A 76 12.59 11.01 -2.72
C VAL A 76 11.23 10.80 -3.35
N PHE A 77 11.20 10.36 -4.59
CA PHE A 77 9.96 10.10 -5.31
C PHE A 77 9.18 8.93 -4.70
N GLN A 78 9.84 7.83 -4.33
CA GLN A 78 9.21 6.69 -3.64
C GLN A 78 8.63 7.11 -2.29
N LEU A 79 9.37 7.91 -1.52
CA LEU A 79 8.87 8.44 -0.25
C LEU A 79 7.62 9.31 -0.45
N ALA A 80 7.62 10.19 -1.46
CA ALA A 80 6.46 11.01 -1.78
C ALA A 80 5.24 10.17 -2.16
N LEU A 81 5.42 9.13 -2.99
CA LEU A 81 4.36 8.17 -3.34
C LEU A 81 3.82 7.45 -2.11
N LEU A 82 4.69 6.94 -1.24
CA LEU A 82 4.31 6.26 -0.01
C LEU A 82 3.47 7.17 0.89
N ILE A 83 3.85 8.44 1.03
CA ILE A 83 3.09 9.43 1.81
C ILE A 83 1.69 9.62 1.19
N ILE A 84 1.60 9.85 -0.11
CA ILE A 84 0.33 10.07 -0.82
C ILE A 84 -0.58 8.84 -0.69
N MET A 85 -0.05 7.64 -0.92
CA MET A 85 -0.81 6.39 -0.81
C MET A 85 -1.32 6.17 0.62
N SER A 86 -0.51 6.48 1.63
CA SER A 86 -0.89 6.34 3.03
C SER A 86 -2.01 7.30 3.41
N PHE A 87 -2.00 8.55 2.93
CA PHE A 87 -3.13 9.46 3.11
C PHE A 87 -4.41 8.93 2.46
N PHE A 88 -4.32 8.29 1.30
CA PHE A 88 -5.46 7.67 0.65
C PHE A 88 -6.01 6.49 1.46
N ILE A 89 -5.14 5.64 2.02
CA ILE A 89 -5.52 4.53 2.89
C ILE A 89 -6.19 5.04 4.17
N ILE A 90 -5.65 6.06 4.80
CA ILE A 90 -6.25 6.69 5.99
C ILE A 90 -7.64 7.24 5.67
N SER A 91 -7.76 7.97 4.55
CA SER A 91 -9.05 8.52 4.09
C SER A 91 -10.08 7.40 3.81
N LEU A 92 -9.64 6.29 3.21
CA LEU A 92 -10.48 5.12 2.97
C LEU A 92 -11.02 4.56 4.30
N PHE A 93 -10.17 4.32 5.28
CA PHE A 93 -10.59 3.77 6.56
C PHE A 93 -11.47 4.74 7.36
N GLN A 94 -11.22 6.05 7.30
CA GLN A 94 -12.10 7.05 7.91
C GLN A 94 -13.50 7.04 7.29
N ASN A 95 -13.58 7.00 5.96
CA ASN A 95 -14.85 6.94 5.25
C ASN A 95 -15.59 5.61 5.50
N LEU A 96 -14.85 4.49 5.55
CA LEU A 96 -15.39 3.19 5.91
C LEU A 96 -15.99 3.22 7.32
N LYS A 97 -15.25 3.74 8.31
CA LYS A 97 -15.76 3.93 9.68
C LYS A 97 -17.03 4.76 9.71
N GLY A 98 -17.03 5.91 9.01
CA GLY A 98 -18.20 6.78 8.91
C GLY A 98 -19.42 6.05 8.31
N TYR A 99 -19.21 5.23 7.28
CA TYR A 99 -20.25 4.42 6.66
C TYR A 99 -20.79 3.33 7.59
N LEU A 100 -19.91 2.54 8.21
CA LEU A 100 -20.29 1.45 9.10
C LEU A 100 -21.08 1.97 10.30
N ASN A 101 -20.66 3.08 10.90
CA ASN A 101 -21.31 3.66 12.07
C ASN A 101 -22.58 4.41 11.70
N GLY A 102 -22.56 5.19 10.61
CA GLY A 102 -23.69 6.03 10.22
C GLY A 102 -24.87 5.24 9.64
N VAL A 103 -24.58 4.20 8.84
CA VAL A 103 -25.61 3.42 8.15
C VAL A 103 -25.98 2.14 8.90
N HIS A 104 -24.97 1.41 9.40
CA HIS A 104 -25.17 0.08 9.96
C HIS A 104 -25.09 0.03 11.50
N LYS A 105 -24.70 1.13 12.17
CA LYS A 105 -24.52 1.20 13.64
C LYS A 105 -23.49 0.20 14.17
N LEU A 106 -22.44 -0.09 13.41
CA LEU A 106 -21.43 -1.11 13.70
C LEU A 106 -20.20 -0.51 14.38
N PHE A 107 -20.34 -0.08 15.61
CA PHE A 107 -19.26 0.51 16.42
C PHE A 107 -18.19 -0.51 16.86
N GLU A 108 -18.49 -1.80 16.79
CA GLU A 108 -17.58 -2.87 17.21
C GLU A 108 -16.30 -2.95 16.36
N LEU A 109 -16.31 -2.37 15.16
CA LEU A 109 -15.17 -2.34 14.25
C LEU A 109 -14.28 -1.11 14.45
N ASP A 110 -14.73 -0.14 15.23
CA ASP A 110 -14.06 1.16 15.38
C ASP A 110 -12.64 1.03 15.90
N LEU A 111 -12.44 0.19 16.91
CA LEU A 111 -11.11 -0.02 17.50
C LEU A 111 -10.10 -0.51 16.49
N TYR A 112 -10.48 -1.51 15.70
CA TYR A 112 -9.61 -2.07 14.65
C TYR A 112 -9.25 -1.02 13.60
N ILE A 113 -10.25 -0.28 13.12
CA ILE A 113 -10.05 0.78 12.12
C ILE A 113 -9.15 1.89 12.66
N VAL A 114 -9.36 2.33 13.89
CA VAL A 114 -8.57 3.38 14.52
C VAL A 114 -7.11 2.94 14.67
N ILE A 115 -6.87 1.71 15.15
CA ILE A 115 -5.50 1.18 15.28
C ILE A 115 -4.82 1.06 13.90
N MET A 116 -5.54 0.61 12.86
CA MET A 116 -5.01 0.54 11.51
C MET A 116 -4.64 1.93 10.97
N ILE A 117 -5.44 2.95 11.22
CA ILE A 117 -5.15 4.34 10.85
C ILE A 117 -3.89 4.84 11.57
N PHE A 118 -3.80 4.65 12.90
CA PHE A 118 -2.64 5.09 13.67
C PHE A 118 -1.37 4.34 13.26
N SER A 119 -1.45 3.01 13.09
CA SER A 119 -0.30 2.23 12.61
C SER A 119 0.21 2.73 11.26
N ASN A 120 -0.69 3.09 10.35
CA ASN A 120 -0.32 3.64 9.04
C ASN A 120 0.34 5.03 9.16
N LEU A 121 -0.17 5.90 10.04
CA LEU A 121 0.45 7.19 10.35
C LEU A 121 1.87 7.02 10.91
N PHE A 122 2.05 6.11 11.87
CA PHE A 122 3.38 5.84 12.44
C PHE A 122 4.33 5.23 11.42
N LEU A 123 3.85 4.38 10.51
CA LEU A 123 4.65 3.84 9.40
C LEU A 123 5.15 4.95 8.46
N ILE A 124 4.33 5.96 8.17
CA ILE A 124 4.79 7.13 7.42
C ILE A 124 5.90 7.86 8.19
N MET A 125 5.67 8.11 9.49
CA MET A 125 6.65 8.82 10.32
C MET A 125 7.98 8.08 10.39
N THR A 126 7.98 6.74 10.56
CA THR A 126 9.21 5.94 10.56
C THR A 126 9.91 5.94 9.21
N SER A 127 9.16 5.88 8.10
CA SER A 127 9.74 5.95 6.75
C SER A 127 10.38 7.31 6.45
N VAL A 128 9.73 8.40 6.86
CA VAL A 128 10.30 9.75 6.75
C VAL A 128 11.55 9.88 7.63
N LEU A 129 11.50 9.34 8.85
CA LEU A 129 12.63 9.38 9.77
C LEU A 129 13.82 8.60 9.23
N LEU A 130 13.62 7.39 8.68
CA LEU A 130 14.67 6.60 8.03
C LEU A 130 15.32 7.36 6.87
N PHE A 131 14.50 8.01 6.06
CA PHE A 131 15.00 8.84 4.95
C PHE A 131 15.86 10.02 5.43
N LEU A 132 15.46 10.68 6.53
CA LEU A 132 16.19 11.84 7.07
C LEU A 132 17.49 11.46 7.80
N ILE A 133 17.49 10.31 8.48
CA ILE A 133 18.66 9.85 9.27
C ILE A 133 19.74 9.32 8.33
N GLY A 134 19.35 8.71 7.20
CA GLY A 134 20.28 7.98 6.34
C GLY A 134 20.94 6.80 7.09
N ASN A 135 22.10 6.35 6.61
CA ASN A 135 22.81 5.20 7.15
C ASN A 135 23.58 5.56 8.46
N GLN A 136 22.87 5.78 9.55
CA GLN A 136 23.42 6.13 10.87
C GLN A 136 23.45 4.95 11.88
N GLY A 137 23.65 3.73 11.41
CA GLY A 137 23.94 2.57 12.26
C GLY A 137 22.83 2.29 13.30
N ILE A 138 23.13 2.38 14.60
CA ILE A 138 22.24 1.96 15.70
C ILE A 138 20.85 2.63 15.64
N ILE A 139 20.75 3.89 15.21
CA ILE A 139 19.47 4.61 15.14
C ILE A 139 18.64 4.05 13.99
N GLU A 140 19.25 3.74 12.86
CA GLU A 140 18.61 3.07 11.73
C GLU A 140 18.01 1.73 12.14
N ASP A 141 18.80 0.86 12.78
CA ASP A 141 18.35 -0.45 13.28
C ASP A 141 17.16 -0.34 14.25
N MET A 142 17.17 0.67 15.13
CA MET A 142 16.06 0.91 16.05
C MET A 142 14.79 1.34 15.31
N VAL A 143 14.89 2.24 14.35
CA VAL A 143 13.73 2.74 13.57
C VAL A 143 13.18 1.63 12.67
N GLU A 144 14.03 0.80 12.07
CA GLU A 144 13.60 -0.39 11.32
C GLU A 144 12.87 -1.39 12.21
N THR A 145 13.37 -1.67 13.41
CA THR A 145 12.72 -2.55 14.37
C THR A 145 11.33 -2.03 14.76
N ILE A 146 11.20 -0.72 15.01
CA ILE A 146 9.91 -0.08 15.30
C ILE A 146 8.99 -0.21 14.10
N SER A 147 9.47 0.03 12.89
CA SER A 147 8.70 -0.10 11.66
C SER A 147 8.18 -1.53 11.48
N MET A 148 9.00 -2.54 11.74
CA MET A 148 8.61 -3.95 11.68
C MET A 148 7.51 -4.28 12.69
N ILE A 149 7.62 -3.81 13.93
CA ILE A 149 6.59 -3.98 14.96
C ILE A 149 5.27 -3.33 14.51
N LEU A 150 5.31 -2.12 13.94
CA LEU A 150 4.13 -1.42 13.44
C LEU A 150 3.46 -2.18 12.30
N VAL A 151 4.23 -2.78 11.38
CA VAL A 151 3.69 -3.64 10.32
C VAL A 151 2.99 -4.86 10.90
N LEU A 152 3.57 -5.50 11.92
CA LEU A 152 2.95 -6.63 12.61
C LEU A 152 1.65 -6.22 13.32
N VAL A 153 1.65 -5.08 14.00
CA VAL A 153 0.43 -4.53 14.64
C VAL A 153 -0.64 -4.28 13.58
N TYR A 154 -0.28 -3.63 12.47
CA TYR A 154 -1.19 -3.37 11.36
C TYR A 154 -1.76 -4.68 10.78
N LEU A 155 -0.92 -5.70 10.60
CA LEU A 155 -1.34 -7.02 10.12
C LEU A 155 -2.33 -7.68 11.09
N CYS A 156 -1.99 -7.76 12.38
CA CYS A 156 -2.81 -8.43 13.40
C CYS A 156 -4.18 -7.76 13.57
N PHE A 157 -4.21 -6.44 13.68
CA PHE A 157 -5.47 -5.71 13.80
C PHE A 157 -6.30 -5.73 12.53
N GLY A 158 -5.65 -5.70 11.37
CA GLY A 158 -6.34 -5.89 10.10
C GLY A 158 -6.95 -7.28 9.97
N MET A 159 -6.25 -8.35 10.37
CA MET A 159 -6.82 -9.69 10.42
C MET A 159 -8.03 -9.75 11.37
N GLY A 160 -7.90 -9.18 12.57
CA GLY A 160 -9.00 -9.07 13.52
C GLY A 160 -10.20 -8.32 12.95
N PHE A 161 -9.96 -7.22 12.25
CA PHE A 161 -10.97 -6.46 11.52
C PHE A 161 -11.72 -7.35 10.53
N TYR A 162 -11.04 -8.06 9.63
CA TYR A 162 -11.70 -8.90 8.62
C TYR A 162 -12.43 -10.08 9.20
N ILE A 163 -11.89 -10.74 10.24
CA ILE A 163 -12.57 -11.83 10.95
C ILE A 163 -13.87 -11.30 11.56
N LYS A 164 -13.81 -10.18 12.28
CA LYS A 164 -14.99 -9.55 12.89
C LYS A 164 -15.98 -9.07 11.83
N PHE A 165 -15.50 -8.42 10.77
CA PHE A 165 -16.31 -7.94 9.66
C PHE A 165 -17.05 -9.09 8.96
N ASN A 166 -16.39 -10.22 8.74
CA ASN A 166 -17.01 -11.42 8.15
C ASN A 166 -18.04 -12.08 9.10
N SER A 167 -17.84 -12.00 10.42
CA SER A 167 -18.75 -12.58 11.41
C SER A 167 -20.05 -11.79 11.57
N LEU A 168 -20.13 -10.55 11.08
CA LEU A 168 -21.33 -9.72 11.18
C LEU A 168 -22.49 -10.34 10.40
N LYS A 169 -23.67 -10.29 10.98
CA LYS A 169 -24.91 -10.78 10.35
C LYS A 169 -25.47 -9.83 9.26
N VAL A 170 -24.76 -8.74 8.97
CA VAL A 170 -25.17 -7.74 7.98
C VAL A 170 -24.80 -8.25 6.59
N ASP A 171 -25.80 -8.38 5.73
CA ASP A 171 -25.56 -8.62 4.30
C ASP A 171 -25.27 -7.25 3.63
N PHE A 172 -24.00 -6.95 3.40
CA PHE A 172 -23.57 -5.74 2.71
C PHE A 172 -23.90 -5.81 1.22
N PHE A 173 -25.23 -5.81 0.91
CA PHE A 173 -25.75 -5.83 -0.47
C PHE A 173 -25.23 -6.99 -1.33
N GLY A 174 -25.20 -8.20 -0.76
CA GLY A 174 -24.66 -9.39 -1.42
C GLY A 174 -23.13 -9.45 -1.45
N PHE A 175 -22.45 -8.51 -0.82
CA PHE A 175 -20.99 -8.45 -0.81
C PHE A 175 -20.34 -9.33 0.27
N LYS A 176 -21.13 -9.95 1.16
CA LYS A 176 -20.62 -10.72 2.29
C LYS A 176 -19.63 -11.82 1.87
N LYS A 177 -19.89 -12.52 0.76
CA LYS A 177 -18.96 -13.53 0.23
C LYS A 177 -17.59 -12.96 -0.15
N HIS A 178 -17.55 -11.70 -0.59
CA HIS A 178 -16.31 -11.04 -1.00
C HIS A 178 -15.50 -10.51 0.19
N ILE A 179 -16.10 -10.31 1.37
CA ILE A 179 -15.39 -9.88 2.58
C ILE A 179 -14.36 -10.94 3.00
N PHE A 180 -14.70 -12.22 2.87
CA PHE A 180 -13.76 -13.30 3.13
C PHE A 180 -12.55 -13.25 2.20
N TYR A 181 -12.76 -13.04 0.90
CA TYR A 181 -11.68 -12.89 -0.07
C TYR A 181 -10.85 -11.64 0.17
N LEU A 182 -11.47 -10.53 0.59
CA LEU A 182 -10.76 -9.33 1.06
C LEU A 182 -9.82 -9.64 2.21
N GLY A 183 -10.28 -10.40 3.22
CA GLY A 183 -9.46 -10.79 4.37
C GLY A 183 -8.27 -11.65 3.95
N ILE A 184 -8.48 -12.66 3.09
CA ILE A 184 -7.40 -13.49 2.57
C ILE A 184 -6.40 -12.64 1.76
N SER A 185 -6.89 -11.82 0.84
CA SER A 185 -6.04 -10.94 0.02
C SER A 185 -5.23 -9.98 0.88
N TYR A 186 -5.82 -9.46 1.97
CA TYR A 186 -5.12 -8.61 2.93
C TYR A 186 -3.95 -9.33 3.59
N ILE A 187 -4.16 -10.56 4.06
CA ILE A 187 -3.11 -11.34 4.72
C ILE A 187 -1.98 -11.62 3.74
N ILE A 188 -2.31 -12.15 2.56
CA ILE A 188 -1.31 -12.50 1.54
C ILE A 188 -0.56 -11.24 1.08
N PHE A 189 -1.27 -10.13 0.87
CA PHE A 189 -0.68 -8.85 0.49
C PHE A 189 0.36 -8.37 1.49
N ASN A 190 0.03 -8.36 2.79
CA ASN A 190 0.96 -7.87 3.82
C ASN A 190 2.12 -8.85 4.04
N LEU A 191 1.90 -10.16 3.97
CA LEU A 191 2.98 -11.15 4.03
C LEU A 191 3.95 -10.98 2.85
N LEU A 192 3.44 -10.86 1.63
CA LEU A 192 4.28 -10.63 0.45
C LEU A 192 5.03 -9.31 0.54
N ARG A 193 4.40 -8.26 1.07
CA ARG A 193 5.06 -6.97 1.33
C ARG A 193 6.26 -7.12 2.26
N MET A 194 6.12 -7.87 3.35
CA MET A 194 7.24 -8.16 4.25
C MET A 194 8.36 -8.91 3.52
N PHE A 195 8.03 -9.94 2.72
CA PHE A 195 9.02 -10.67 1.94
C PHE A 195 9.73 -9.78 0.90
N VAL A 196 9.00 -8.92 0.20
CA VAL A 196 9.58 -7.98 -0.76
C VAL A 196 10.55 -7.03 -0.07
N GLN A 197 10.21 -6.52 1.10
CA GLN A 197 11.02 -5.56 1.84
C GLN A 197 12.34 -6.17 2.35
N TYR A 198 12.35 -7.47 2.71
CA TYR A 198 13.51 -8.14 3.34
C TYR A 198 14.23 -9.14 2.41
N SER A 199 13.75 -9.41 1.20
CA SER A 199 14.34 -10.40 0.31
C SER A 199 15.36 -9.78 -0.63
N GLN A 200 16.61 -10.26 -0.55
CA GLN A 200 17.70 -9.87 -1.45
C GLN A 200 18.02 -10.95 -2.52
N SER A 201 17.12 -11.89 -2.79
CA SER A 201 17.38 -13.06 -3.61
C SER A 201 16.84 -12.93 -5.05
N ASN A 202 17.32 -13.83 -5.95
CA ASN A 202 16.82 -13.97 -7.33
C ASN A 202 15.31 -14.28 -7.42
N ILE A 203 14.68 -14.69 -6.31
CA ILE A 203 13.23 -14.94 -6.18
C ILE A 203 12.46 -13.62 -6.05
N PHE A 204 13.17 -12.50 -5.78
CA PHE A 204 12.59 -11.17 -5.58
C PHE A 204 11.60 -10.77 -6.69
N THR A 205 11.96 -10.97 -7.95
CA THR A 205 11.10 -10.58 -9.07
C THR A 205 9.77 -11.34 -9.08
N VAL A 206 9.80 -12.65 -8.79
CA VAL A 206 8.57 -13.47 -8.74
C VAL A 206 7.69 -13.05 -7.58
N ILE A 207 8.28 -12.84 -6.40
CA ILE A 207 7.55 -12.37 -5.21
C ILE A 207 6.94 -11.00 -5.48
N HIS A 208 7.67 -10.12 -6.15
CA HIS A 208 7.18 -8.77 -6.49
C HIS A 208 5.99 -8.80 -7.46
N ILE A 209 6.03 -9.68 -8.48
CA ILE A 209 4.89 -9.88 -9.38
C ILE A 209 3.67 -10.43 -8.62
N LEU A 210 3.88 -11.42 -7.74
CA LEU A 210 2.80 -11.96 -6.91
C LEU A 210 2.22 -10.88 -5.98
N TYR A 211 3.07 -10.11 -5.32
CA TYR A 211 2.67 -8.97 -4.49
C TYR A 211 1.81 -7.98 -5.29
N PHE A 212 2.25 -7.63 -6.50
CA PHE A 212 1.52 -6.73 -7.39
C PHE A 212 0.12 -7.27 -7.74
N LEU A 213 0.02 -8.53 -8.15
CA LEU A 213 -1.26 -9.15 -8.54
C LEU A 213 -2.24 -9.23 -7.35
N VAL A 214 -1.76 -9.64 -6.19
CA VAL A 214 -2.59 -9.74 -4.97
C VAL A 214 -3.03 -8.36 -4.50
N SER A 215 -2.15 -7.39 -4.52
CA SER A 215 -2.41 -5.99 -4.20
C SER A 215 -3.50 -5.40 -5.11
N LEU A 216 -3.36 -5.59 -6.42
CA LEU A 216 -4.34 -5.12 -7.39
C LEU A 216 -5.72 -5.75 -7.12
N SER A 217 -5.77 -7.07 -6.87
CA SER A 217 -7.01 -7.78 -6.53
C SER A 217 -7.65 -7.21 -5.27
N TYR A 218 -6.87 -6.96 -4.23
CA TYR A 218 -7.31 -6.39 -2.96
C TYR A 218 -7.99 -5.02 -3.15
N TRP A 219 -7.37 -4.12 -3.91
CA TRP A 219 -7.93 -2.78 -4.16
C TRP A 219 -9.15 -2.81 -5.08
N ILE A 220 -9.19 -3.71 -6.07
CA ILE A 220 -10.38 -3.92 -6.92
C ILE A 220 -11.57 -4.35 -6.06
N TYR A 221 -11.40 -5.29 -5.13
CA TYR A 221 -12.47 -5.70 -4.23
C TYR A 221 -12.98 -4.56 -3.35
N TRP A 222 -12.10 -3.71 -2.84
CA TRP A 222 -12.49 -2.53 -2.08
C TRP A 222 -13.27 -1.51 -2.94
N SER A 223 -12.81 -1.23 -4.15
CA SER A 223 -13.51 -0.32 -5.05
C SER A 223 -14.92 -0.83 -5.37
N MET A 224 -15.07 -2.12 -5.66
CA MET A 224 -16.36 -2.77 -5.88
C MET A 224 -17.27 -2.68 -4.66
N PHE A 225 -16.74 -2.88 -3.45
CA PHE A 225 -17.50 -2.72 -2.21
C PHE A 225 -18.09 -1.31 -2.09
N PHE A 226 -17.27 -0.28 -2.28
CA PHE A 226 -17.72 1.10 -2.16
C PHE A 226 -18.72 1.50 -3.25
N PHE A 227 -18.51 1.09 -4.49
CA PHE A 227 -19.46 1.39 -5.58
C PHE A 227 -20.80 0.69 -5.39
N LYS A 228 -20.81 -0.60 -5.05
CA LYS A 228 -22.07 -1.33 -4.77
C LYS A 228 -22.80 -0.75 -3.56
N SER A 229 -22.08 -0.45 -2.47
CA SER A 229 -22.68 0.20 -1.30
C SER A 229 -23.26 1.57 -1.63
N SER A 230 -22.59 2.36 -2.47
CA SER A 230 -23.08 3.65 -2.94
C SER A 230 -24.36 3.51 -3.77
N GLN A 231 -24.37 2.57 -4.73
CA GLN A 231 -25.53 2.31 -5.59
C GLN A 231 -26.73 1.89 -4.77
N SER A 232 -26.57 0.90 -3.89
CA SER A 232 -27.67 0.42 -3.07
C SER A 232 -28.27 1.45 -2.11
N LEU A 233 -27.48 2.44 -1.68
CA LEU A 233 -28.00 3.57 -0.89
C LEU A 233 -28.81 4.56 -1.74
N ARG A 234 -28.63 4.60 -3.06
CA ARG A 234 -29.42 5.43 -3.97
C ARG A 234 -30.76 4.79 -4.31
N GLU A 235 -30.79 3.47 -4.40
CA GLU A 235 -31.97 2.70 -4.79
C GLU A 235 -32.99 2.51 -3.65
N ARG A 236 -32.59 2.77 -2.40
CA ARG A 236 -33.43 2.71 -1.17
C ARG A 236 -33.84 4.10 -0.71
#